data_b60b77120c109365d3335c17ff3fc3ad
#
_entry.id   b60b77120c109365d3335c17ff3fc3ad
#
_cell.length_a   1.000
_cell.length_b   1.000
_cell.length_c   1.000
_cell.angle_alpha   90.00
_cell.angle_beta   90.00
_cell.angle_gamma   90.00
#
_symmetry.space_group_name_H-M   'P 1'
#
loop_
_entity.id
_entity.type
_entity.pdbx_description
1 polymer ?
#
loop_
_entity_poly.entity_id
_entity_poly.type
_entity_poly.pdbx_seq_one_letter_code
_entity_poly.pdbx_strand_id
1 'polypeptide(L)'
;MDNKKMIHIVIIDSGYNTLNCKEDVEITGLGIEVEKDGSLKVSMDYEDQIGHGTAVVDALLKTTESVDRITCIRIIRKDIDIEATCLLAALKYVLEEIVCDLVLISAGVICTDLYKELLSVIEALTNRGTLIVSAYDNDGSMSFPAAFDSVIGVGTTDVTNKMASVSVEGPVNVILPDRFYRLRWVSPARVIIRGSSFAAAEVAALCANILLNFRERNKKIDKEELLEKLSLLLKCPMEKSNSSYLPSWDLGKKFVKKIHKAIVFPWNKETHAFAQFQELLQFEVSGYYDLRYCGHVGKKVSDLIGISAERGCIMNYEKMDWNNEFDTVILGHCQELSKLTRKNWLRDIVECCEKYGKRLYAFDQECVDIAGREVECFTPGINVSDIPKQNGKMFSRLTPVVGVFGTSSQQGKFTLQLELRRRFLMDGYRVGQIGSEPSGYLFGFNGVIPFGYNSNVKTNTEELLMIINRMIWDASDFDSCDVIIVGGQSGSVPYSHQNSHQYNFQGYNFLCGTNPDVFVLCVNPHDPIEYIQRTIWYLRSFNDSPVVALVLFPIIYEPIVQFGYGFKRRKITDEEKYNTINKLINATGLPVFCLGVATDMDHAYEQILNALSEE
;
A
#
# COMPACT_ATOMS: atom_id res chain seq x y z
N MET A 1 -22.72 -7.52 52.07
CA MET A 1 -23.05 -7.00 50.74
C MET A 1 -21.82 -7.23 49.90
N ASP A 2 -21.85 -8.25 49.07
CA ASP A 2 -20.73 -8.59 48.20
C ASP A 2 -20.41 -7.43 47.25
N ASN A 3 -19.20 -6.92 47.31
CA ASN A 3 -18.64 -6.00 46.32
C ASN A 3 -18.58 -6.74 44.98
N LYS A 4 -19.70 -6.87 44.27
CA LYS A 4 -19.70 -7.31 42.88
C LYS A 4 -18.78 -6.35 42.13
N LYS A 5 -17.63 -6.83 41.71
CA LYS A 5 -16.70 -6.08 40.84
C LYS A 5 -17.41 -5.92 39.48
N MET A 6 -17.88 -4.72 39.19
CA MET A 6 -18.75 -4.41 38.06
C MET A 6 -17.94 -3.84 36.90
N ILE A 7 -18.46 -3.91 35.69
CA ILE A 7 -17.76 -3.46 34.46
C ILE A 7 -18.31 -2.11 34.02
N HIS A 8 -17.42 -1.14 33.87
CA HIS A 8 -17.71 0.20 33.32
C HIS A 8 -17.33 0.28 31.83
N ILE A 9 -18.33 0.56 30.99
CA ILE A 9 -18.12 0.73 29.54
C ILE A 9 -18.38 2.17 29.14
N VAL A 10 -17.45 2.75 28.37
CA VAL A 10 -17.65 4.01 27.64
C VAL A 10 -18.09 3.69 26.22
N ILE A 11 -19.15 4.33 25.73
CA ILE A 11 -19.65 4.20 24.36
C ILE A 11 -19.51 5.54 23.66
N ILE A 12 -18.76 5.60 22.58
CA ILE A 12 -18.57 6.79 21.75
C ILE A 12 -19.43 6.63 20.49
N ASP A 13 -20.50 7.45 20.39
CA ASP A 13 -21.53 7.34 19.34
C ASP A 13 -22.38 8.64 19.25
N SER A 14 -23.64 8.52 18.83
CA SER A 14 -24.65 9.61 18.76
C SER A 14 -25.33 9.93 20.09
N GLY A 15 -24.95 9.28 21.20
CA GLY A 15 -25.55 9.48 22.52
C GLY A 15 -26.50 8.38 22.94
N TYR A 16 -27.43 8.70 23.88
CA TYR A 16 -28.41 7.75 24.39
C TYR A 16 -29.72 8.46 24.69
N ASN A 17 -30.85 7.85 24.30
CA ASN A 17 -32.19 8.35 24.62
C ASN A 17 -32.62 7.92 26.02
N THR A 18 -32.68 8.90 26.93
CA THR A 18 -32.95 8.67 28.36
C THR A 18 -34.35 8.10 28.67
N LEU A 19 -35.31 8.26 27.75
CA LEU A 19 -36.65 7.65 27.87
C LEU A 19 -36.61 6.11 27.78
N ASN A 20 -35.49 5.53 27.38
CA ASN A 20 -35.31 4.08 27.22
C ASN A 20 -34.51 3.42 28.37
N CYS A 21 -34.25 4.11 29.48
CA CYS A 21 -33.46 3.56 30.60
C CYS A 21 -33.96 2.19 31.08
N LYS A 22 -33.01 1.28 31.33
CA LYS A 22 -33.22 0.07 32.12
C LYS A 22 -32.91 0.42 33.58
N GLU A 23 -33.75 -0.05 34.52
CA GLU A 23 -33.63 0.27 35.96
C GLU A 23 -32.33 -0.30 36.60
N ASP A 24 -31.70 -1.31 35.99
CA ASP A 24 -30.58 -2.07 36.59
C ASP A 24 -29.19 -1.60 36.16
N VAL A 25 -29.05 -0.59 35.25
CA VAL A 25 -27.77 -0.10 34.72
C VAL A 25 -27.70 1.41 34.88
N GLU A 26 -26.62 1.90 35.50
CA GLU A 26 -26.34 3.34 35.58
C GLU A 26 -25.86 3.85 34.21
N ILE A 27 -26.71 4.65 33.53
CA ILE A 27 -26.34 5.26 32.24
C ILE A 27 -26.19 6.76 32.43
N THR A 28 -24.98 7.25 32.23
CA THR A 28 -24.61 8.67 32.23
C THR A 28 -23.99 9.07 30.92
N GLY A 29 -23.73 10.34 30.69
CA GLY A 29 -23.08 10.75 29.47
C GLY A 29 -22.77 12.23 29.37
N LEU A 30 -22.16 12.59 28.27
CA LEU A 30 -21.79 13.96 27.90
C LEU A 30 -21.70 14.09 26.36
N GLY A 31 -21.80 15.31 25.87
CA GLY A 31 -21.60 15.65 24.47
C GLY A 31 -20.26 16.33 24.29
N ILE A 32 -19.51 15.94 23.26
CA ILE A 32 -18.25 16.54 22.87
C ILE A 32 -18.39 17.10 21.46
N GLU A 33 -18.01 18.35 21.28
CA GLU A 33 -18.01 19.09 20.02
C GLU A 33 -16.70 19.85 19.89
N VAL A 34 -16.19 19.93 18.68
CA VAL A 34 -15.07 20.80 18.35
C VAL A 34 -15.61 21.99 17.59
N GLU A 35 -15.41 23.18 18.13
CA GLU A 35 -15.82 24.44 17.50
C GLU A 35 -14.87 24.76 16.32
N LYS A 36 -15.30 25.67 15.42
CA LYS A 36 -14.53 26.05 14.23
C LYS A 36 -13.14 26.61 14.52
N ASP A 37 -12.92 27.11 15.71
CA ASP A 37 -11.61 27.63 16.19
C ASP A 37 -10.72 26.52 16.80
N GLY A 38 -11.17 25.25 16.77
CA GLY A 38 -10.47 24.12 17.37
C GLY A 38 -10.70 23.95 18.87
N SER A 39 -11.48 24.82 19.53
CA SER A 39 -11.78 24.71 20.95
C SER A 39 -12.73 23.54 21.24
N LEU A 40 -12.48 22.83 22.36
CA LEU A 40 -13.30 21.73 22.82
C LEU A 40 -14.47 22.25 23.63
N LYS A 41 -15.68 21.88 23.25
CA LYS A 41 -16.89 22.13 24.01
C LYS A 41 -17.44 20.84 24.58
N VAL A 42 -17.44 20.72 25.90
CA VAL A 42 -18.03 19.61 26.64
C VAL A 42 -19.37 20.06 27.24
N SER A 43 -20.40 19.29 27.04
CA SER A 43 -21.74 19.55 27.57
C SER A 43 -22.29 18.30 28.28
N MET A 44 -23.20 18.48 29.24
CA MET A 44 -23.89 17.36 29.87
C MET A 44 -25.06 16.82 29.03
N ASP A 45 -25.25 17.37 27.84
CA ASP A 45 -26.26 16.92 26.87
C ASP A 45 -25.73 15.76 26.04
N TYR A 46 -26.15 14.55 26.34
CA TYR A 46 -25.83 13.33 25.59
C TYR A 46 -27.08 12.68 24.96
N GLU A 47 -28.20 13.44 24.87
CA GLU A 47 -29.44 12.93 24.27
C GLU A 47 -29.21 12.55 22.81
N ASP A 48 -29.60 11.31 22.47
CA ASP A 48 -29.46 10.77 21.11
C ASP A 48 -30.60 11.28 20.22
N GLN A 49 -30.25 12.07 19.20
CA GLN A 49 -31.20 12.62 18.24
C GLN A 49 -31.34 11.75 16.98
N ILE A 50 -30.39 10.83 16.75
CA ILE A 50 -30.31 9.96 15.58
C ILE A 50 -30.92 8.60 15.88
N GLY A 51 -30.59 8.02 17.04
CA GLY A 51 -31.04 6.70 17.51
C GLY A 51 -29.99 5.61 17.38
N HIS A 52 -28.87 5.86 16.72
CA HIS A 52 -27.82 4.88 16.50
C HIS A 52 -27.14 4.47 17.81
N GLY A 53 -26.70 5.41 18.63
CA GLY A 53 -26.09 5.13 19.94
C GLY A 53 -27.05 4.43 20.90
N THR A 54 -28.33 4.81 20.89
CA THR A 54 -29.39 4.12 21.66
C THR A 54 -29.50 2.65 21.25
N ALA A 55 -29.43 2.37 19.95
CA ALA A 55 -29.47 1.00 19.44
C ALA A 55 -28.20 0.21 19.78
N VAL A 56 -27.04 0.84 19.79
CA VAL A 56 -25.75 0.24 20.19
C VAL A 56 -25.80 -0.17 21.67
N VAL A 57 -26.29 0.71 22.55
CA VAL A 57 -26.51 0.39 23.98
C VAL A 57 -27.52 -0.76 24.15
N ASP A 58 -28.63 -0.77 23.39
CA ASP A 58 -29.63 -1.85 23.47
C ASP A 58 -29.04 -3.20 22.95
N ALA A 59 -28.21 -3.18 21.92
CA ALA A 59 -27.52 -4.38 21.43
C ALA A 59 -26.56 -4.96 22.48
N LEU A 60 -25.75 -4.11 23.11
CA LEU A 60 -24.83 -4.48 24.18
C LEU A 60 -25.61 -5.09 25.38
N LEU A 61 -26.62 -4.40 25.90
CA LEU A 61 -27.37 -4.83 27.06
C LEU A 61 -28.29 -6.06 26.83
N LYS A 62 -28.55 -6.43 25.59
CA LYS A 62 -29.21 -7.69 25.24
C LYS A 62 -28.28 -8.89 25.29
N THR A 63 -26.99 -8.67 25.20
CA THR A 63 -25.98 -9.74 25.10
C THR A 63 -25.35 -10.02 26.47
N THR A 64 -25.35 -9.06 27.39
CA THR A 64 -24.71 -9.22 28.71
C THR A 64 -25.51 -8.58 29.83
N GLU A 65 -25.39 -9.17 31.03
CA GLU A 65 -25.84 -8.61 32.31
C GLU A 65 -24.66 -8.22 33.22
N SER A 66 -23.42 -8.30 32.70
CA SER A 66 -22.18 -8.06 33.46
C SER A 66 -21.79 -6.58 33.53
N VAL A 67 -22.56 -5.69 32.91
CA VAL A 67 -22.31 -4.25 32.84
C VAL A 67 -23.27 -3.52 33.77
N ASP A 68 -22.73 -2.70 34.66
CA ASP A 68 -23.50 -1.91 35.62
C ASP A 68 -23.43 -0.41 35.38
N ARG A 69 -22.39 0.04 34.69
CA ARG A 69 -22.18 1.44 34.33
C ARG A 69 -21.86 1.63 32.87
N ILE A 70 -22.59 2.53 32.24
CA ILE A 70 -22.32 2.98 30.86
C ILE A 70 -22.18 4.50 30.88
N THR A 71 -21.10 5.00 30.28
CA THR A 71 -20.94 6.42 29.97
C THR A 71 -21.03 6.63 28.46
N CYS A 72 -22.08 7.32 28.00
CA CYS A 72 -22.29 7.62 26.59
C CYS A 72 -21.64 8.96 26.24
N ILE A 73 -20.68 8.97 25.31
CA ILE A 73 -20.08 10.18 24.77
C ILE A 73 -20.68 10.43 23.39
N ARG A 74 -21.45 11.50 23.28
CA ARG A 74 -22.05 11.92 22.02
C ARG A 74 -21.07 12.78 21.23
N ILE A 75 -20.68 12.29 20.04
CA ILE A 75 -19.85 13.02 19.07
C ILE A 75 -20.58 13.25 17.73
N ILE A 76 -21.75 12.62 17.53
CA ILE A 76 -22.54 12.69 16.29
C ILE A 76 -23.88 13.36 16.59
N ARG A 77 -24.27 14.40 15.82
CA ARG A 77 -25.52 15.16 16.04
C ARG A 77 -26.56 15.03 14.94
N LYS A 78 -26.20 15.15 13.68
CA LYS A 78 -27.18 15.26 12.58
C LYS A 78 -26.91 14.31 11.42
N ASP A 79 -25.67 14.13 11.05
CA ASP A 79 -25.21 13.25 9.99
C ASP A 79 -24.44 12.09 10.59
N ILE A 80 -24.43 10.94 9.93
CA ILE A 80 -23.72 9.75 10.41
C ILE A 80 -22.20 9.92 10.27
N ASP A 81 -21.74 10.96 9.56
CA ASP A 81 -20.34 11.25 9.38
C ASP A 81 -19.68 11.76 10.67
N ILE A 82 -18.50 11.21 10.94
CA ILE A 82 -17.72 11.51 12.12
C ILE A 82 -16.49 12.33 11.73
N GLU A 83 -16.36 13.47 12.38
CA GLU A 83 -15.12 14.23 12.27
C GLU A 83 -14.03 13.57 13.14
N ALA A 84 -12.86 13.32 12.55
CA ALA A 84 -11.71 12.73 13.22
C ALA A 84 -11.28 13.56 14.46
N THR A 85 -11.44 14.87 14.41
CA THR A 85 -11.18 15.80 15.50
C THR A 85 -12.08 15.56 16.70
N CYS A 86 -13.37 15.31 16.50
CA CYS A 86 -14.32 15.00 17.56
C CYS A 86 -14.03 13.62 18.19
N LEU A 87 -13.69 12.62 17.37
CA LEU A 87 -13.31 11.29 17.86
C LEU A 87 -12.02 11.37 18.70
N LEU A 88 -11.00 12.07 18.24
CA LEU A 88 -9.75 12.28 18.97
C LEU A 88 -9.99 13.02 20.29
N ALA A 89 -10.82 14.06 20.27
CA ALA A 89 -11.19 14.80 21.48
C ALA A 89 -11.93 13.91 22.50
N ALA A 90 -12.86 13.07 22.06
CA ALA A 90 -13.56 12.11 22.91
C ALA A 90 -12.60 11.10 23.55
N LEU A 91 -11.68 10.54 22.77
CA LEU A 91 -10.67 9.60 23.26
C LEU A 91 -9.70 10.24 24.27
N LYS A 92 -9.24 11.48 24.02
CA LYS A 92 -8.44 12.26 24.98
C LYS A 92 -9.21 12.48 26.28
N TYR A 93 -10.48 12.89 26.19
CA TYR A 93 -11.32 13.08 27.38
C TYR A 93 -11.47 11.78 28.18
N VAL A 94 -11.67 10.62 27.51
CA VAL A 94 -11.69 9.31 28.20
C VAL A 94 -10.36 9.01 28.87
N LEU A 95 -9.24 9.33 28.21
CA LEU A 95 -7.90 9.10 28.79
C LEU A 95 -7.68 9.95 30.05
N GLU A 96 -8.11 11.20 30.06
CA GLU A 96 -7.82 12.16 31.11
C GLU A 96 -8.84 12.10 32.26
N GLU A 97 -10.12 11.94 31.97
CA GLU A 97 -11.20 12.16 32.93
C GLU A 97 -11.98 10.89 33.34
N ILE A 98 -11.90 9.79 32.54
CA ILE A 98 -12.73 8.61 32.79
C ILE A 98 -11.89 7.35 33.01
N VAL A 99 -12.08 6.71 34.15
CA VAL A 99 -11.57 5.36 34.39
C VAL A 99 -12.61 4.34 33.98
N CYS A 100 -12.35 3.55 32.96
CA CYS A 100 -13.25 2.53 32.42
C CYS A 100 -12.51 1.24 32.08
N ASP A 101 -13.27 0.15 32.00
CA ASP A 101 -12.73 -1.17 31.65
C ASP A 101 -12.70 -1.40 30.14
N LEU A 102 -13.68 -0.82 29.43
CA LEU A 102 -13.83 -0.99 27.99
C LEU A 102 -14.33 0.30 27.34
N VAL A 103 -13.80 0.62 26.17
CA VAL A 103 -14.33 1.64 25.27
C VAL A 103 -14.89 0.95 24.03
N LEU A 104 -16.17 1.16 23.76
CA LEU A 104 -16.83 0.74 22.52
C LEU A 104 -16.95 1.94 21.58
N ILE A 105 -16.39 1.80 20.38
CA ILE A 105 -16.46 2.81 19.32
C ILE A 105 -17.22 2.17 18.16
N SER A 106 -18.45 2.57 17.95
CA SER A 106 -19.33 2.01 16.93
C SER A 106 -19.23 2.72 15.59
N ALA A 107 -18.35 3.69 15.50
CA ALA A 107 -18.11 4.52 14.34
C ALA A 107 -16.63 4.86 14.22
N GLY A 108 -16.10 4.89 13.01
CA GLY A 108 -14.69 5.14 12.76
C GLY A 108 -14.48 6.12 11.61
N VAL A 109 -13.25 6.56 11.44
CA VAL A 109 -12.83 7.42 10.32
C VAL A 109 -12.04 6.61 9.30
N ILE A 110 -12.30 6.83 8.01
CA ILE A 110 -11.69 6.05 6.93
C ILE A 110 -10.34 6.63 6.55
N CYS A 111 -10.26 7.98 6.43
CA CYS A 111 -9.06 8.70 6.08
C CYS A 111 -8.89 9.89 7.01
N THR A 112 -7.70 10.10 7.55
CA THR A 112 -7.44 11.21 8.48
C THR A 112 -5.96 11.54 8.56
N ASP A 113 -5.66 12.83 8.62
CA ASP A 113 -4.35 13.38 8.95
C ASP A 113 -3.99 13.23 10.45
N LEU A 114 -4.99 12.93 11.29
CA LEU A 114 -4.84 12.72 12.74
C LEU A 114 -4.50 11.27 13.12
N TYR A 115 -4.07 10.46 12.17
CA TYR A 115 -3.77 9.03 12.37
C TYR A 115 -2.79 8.79 13.54
N LYS A 116 -1.68 9.57 13.59
CA LYS A 116 -0.64 9.41 14.61
C LYS A 116 -1.11 9.80 16.00
N GLU A 117 -1.91 10.86 16.09
CA GLU A 117 -2.52 11.33 17.32
C GLU A 117 -3.55 10.33 17.85
N LEU A 118 -4.40 9.80 16.98
CA LEU A 118 -5.35 8.74 17.33
C LEU A 118 -4.63 7.50 17.85
N LEU A 119 -3.59 7.04 17.14
CA LEU A 119 -2.79 5.88 17.56
C LEU A 119 -2.18 6.10 18.95
N SER A 120 -1.56 7.26 19.18
CA SER A 120 -0.93 7.60 20.46
C SER A 120 -1.91 7.56 21.63
N VAL A 121 -3.13 8.09 21.47
CA VAL A 121 -4.14 8.09 22.52
C VAL A 121 -4.70 6.67 22.74
N ILE A 122 -4.91 5.91 21.68
CA ILE A 122 -5.35 4.50 21.75
C ILE A 122 -4.31 3.65 22.49
N GLU A 123 -3.02 3.79 22.19
CA GLU A 123 -1.95 3.09 22.89
C GLU A 123 -1.87 3.49 24.37
N ALA A 124 -2.05 4.77 24.70
CA ALA A 124 -2.10 5.21 26.09
C ALA A 124 -3.26 4.60 26.87
N LEU A 125 -4.45 4.51 26.26
CA LEU A 125 -5.64 3.85 26.87
C LEU A 125 -5.40 2.35 27.07
N THR A 126 -4.88 1.64 26.08
CA THR A 126 -4.63 0.19 26.17
C THR A 126 -3.50 -0.13 27.13
N ASN A 127 -2.45 0.67 27.20
CA ASN A 127 -1.37 0.55 28.19
C ASN A 127 -1.87 0.76 29.63
N ARG A 128 -2.86 1.60 29.84
CA ARG A 128 -3.56 1.76 31.12
C ARG A 128 -4.36 0.51 31.50
N GLY A 129 -4.67 -0.36 30.54
CA GLY A 129 -5.46 -1.59 30.72
C GLY A 129 -6.92 -1.45 30.32
N THR A 130 -7.30 -0.38 29.64
CA THR A 130 -8.62 -0.21 29.03
C THR A 130 -8.69 -1.00 27.73
N LEU A 131 -9.66 -1.90 27.61
CA LEU A 131 -9.91 -2.63 26.36
C LEU A 131 -10.65 -1.74 25.38
N ILE A 132 -10.31 -1.79 24.11
CA ILE A 132 -10.98 -1.02 23.05
C ILE A 132 -11.56 -1.99 22.02
N VAL A 133 -12.87 -1.85 21.76
CA VAL A 133 -13.59 -2.56 20.70
C VAL A 133 -14.11 -1.53 19.73
N SER A 134 -13.82 -1.69 18.44
CA SER A 134 -14.26 -0.73 17.43
C SER A 134 -14.83 -1.42 16.20
N ALA A 135 -15.90 -0.84 15.65
CA ALA A 135 -16.52 -1.30 14.42
C ALA A 135 -15.75 -0.84 13.19
N TYR A 136 -15.68 -1.71 12.18
CA TYR A 136 -15.27 -1.33 10.83
C TYR A 136 -16.42 -0.67 10.08
N ASP A 137 -16.03 0.13 9.08
CA ASP A 137 -16.97 0.70 8.13
C ASP A 137 -17.73 -0.39 7.36
N ASN A 138 -19.02 -0.13 7.08
CA ASN A 138 -19.90 -1.09 6.41
C ASN A 138 -19.63 -1.17 4.89
N ASP A 139 -19.03 -0.13 4.30
CA ASP A 139 -18.72 -0.07 2.87
C ASP A 139 -17.43 -0.84 2.49
N GLY A 140 -16.80 -1.48 3.47
CA GLY A 140 -15.64 -2.33 3.25
C GLY A 140 -14.29 -1.62 3.37
N SER A 141 -14.27 -0.32 3.67
CA SER A 141 -13.04 0.43 3.87
C SER A 141 -12.35 0.13 5.20
N MET A 142 -11.03 0.32 5.25
CA MET A 142 -10.30 0.34 6.52
C MET A 142 -10.69 1.56 7.31
N SER A 143 -11.04 1.38 8.58
CA SER A 143 -11.43 2.48 9.45
C SER A 143 -10.64 2.46 10.76
N PHE A 144 -10.40 3.64 11.30
CA PHE A 144 -9.68 3.86 12.54
C PHE A 144 -10.63 4.35 13.64
N PRO A 145 -10.46 3.86 14.87
CA PRO A 145 -9.33 3.08 15.40
C PRO A 145 -9.44 1.55 15.22
N ALA A 146 -10.46 1.02 14.55
CA ALA A 146 -10.69 -0.42 14.43
C ALA A 146 -9.47 -1.17 13.83
N ALA A 147 -8.70 -0.53 12.93
CA ALA A 147 -7.54 -1.10 12.27
C ALA A 147 -6.24 -1.10 13.10
N PHE A 148 -6.22 -0.46 14.28
CA PHE A 148 -5.01 -0.46 15.10
C PHE A 148 -4.78 -1.81 15.80
N ASP A 149 -3.52 -2.24 15.86
CA ASP A 149 -3.15 -3.55 16.44
C ASP A 149 -3.57 -3.72 17.90
N SER A 150 -3.65 -2.64 18.67
CA SER A 150 -4.06 -2.65 20.08
C SER A 150 -5.58 -2.66 20.27
N VAL A 151 -6.37 -2.50 19.23
CA VAL A 151 -7.85 -2.47 19.23
C VAL A 151 -8.41 -3.82 18.79
N ILE A 152 -9.56 -4.22 19.30
CA ILE A 152 -10.33 -5.33 18.76
C ILE A 152 -11.23 -4.80 17.66
N GLY A 153 -10.78 -4.94 16.42
CA GLY A 153 -11.53 -4.57 15.23
C GLY A 153 -12.63 -5.58 14.91
N VAL A 154 -13.87 -5.11 14.76
CA VAL A 154 -15.05 -5.95 14.51
C VAL A 154 -15.67 -5.62 13.16
N GLY A 155 -15.79 -6.64 12.31
CA GLY A 155 -16.47 -6.57 11.01
C GLY A 155 -17.63 -7.55 10.91
N THR A 156 -18.39 -7.46 9.81
CA THR A 156 -19.43 -8.43 9.46
C THR A 156 -19.08 -9.12 8.14
N THR A 157 -19.52 -10.38 7.99
CA THR A 157 -19.44 -11.10 6.72
C THR A 157 -20.57 -10.69 5.80
N ASP A 158 -20.46 -11.13 4.55
CA ASP A 158 -21.59 -11.11 3.62
C ASP A 158 -22.75 -11.99 4.14
N VAL A 159 -23.98 -11.63 3.81
CA VAL A 159 -25.23 -12.31 4.27
C VAL A 159 -25.24 -13.83 3.99
N THR A 160 -24.46 -14.27 3.02
CA THR A 160 -24.33 -15.68 2.61
C THR A 160 -23.44 -16.50 3.54
N ASN A 161 -22.49 -15.91 4.24
CA ASN A 161 -21.57 -16.59 5.14
C ASN A 161 -22.09 -16.54 6.59
N LYS A 162 -22.44 -17.69 7.15
CA LYS A 162 -23.03 -17.81 8.50
C LYS A 162 -22.03 -18.13 9.60
N MET A 163 -20.74 -18.17 9.29
CA MET A 163 -19.72 -18.52 10.28
C MET A 163 -19.02 -17.28 10.81
N ALA A 164 -18.87 -17.20 12.13
CA ALA A 164 -17.97 -16.24 12.76
C ALA A 164 -16.51 -16.65 12.55
N SER A 165 -15.59 -15.70 12.58
CA SER A 165 -14.14 -15.96 12.63
C SER A 165 -13.44 -15.03 13.61
N VAL A 166 -12.36 -15.52 14.22
CA VAL A 166 -11.50 -14.76 15.13
C VAL A 166 -10.06 -14.88 14.66
N SER A 167 -9.34 -13.78 14.55
CA SER A 167 -7.92 -13.73 14.16
C SER A 167 -7.14 -12.88 15.16
N VAL A 168 -5.94 -13.35 15.54
CA VAL A 168 -5.01 -12.57 16.38
C VAL A 168 -4.34 -11.47 15.57
N GLU A 169 -4.00 -11.77 14.34
CA GLU A 169 -3.30 -10.85 13.44
C GLU A 169 -4.23 -10.21 12.42
N GLY A 170 -3.79 -9.05 11.98
CA GLY A 170 -4.51 -8.23 11.03
C GLY A 170 -5.51 -7.29 11.69
N PRO A 171 -5.96 -6.31 10.93
CA PRO A 171 -6.79 -5.23 11.45
C PRO A 171 -8.20 -5.69 11.86
N VAL A 172 -8.72 -6.78 11.29
CA VAL A 172 -10.03 -7.33 11.66
C VAL A 172 -9.85 -8.55 12.54
N ASN A 173 -10.11 -8.40 13.84
CA ASN A 173 -9.93 -9.47 14.81
C ASN A 173 -11.15 -10.38 14.93
N VAL A 174 -12.36 -9.84 14.83
CA VAL A 174 -13.60 -10.59 14.95
C VAL A 174 -14.53 -10.27 13.80
N ILE A 175 -14.98 -11.30 13.10
CA ILE A 175 -15.99 -11.19 12.06
C ILE A 175 -17.22 -11.95 12.50
N LEU A 176 -18.35 -11.26 12.60
CA LEU A 176 -19.63 -11.90 12.89
C LEU A 176 -20.46 -12.03 11.60
N PRO A 177 -21.35 -13.05 11.53
CA PRO A 177 -22.32 -13.12 10.45
C PRO A 177 -23.20 -11.86 10.42
N ASP A 178 -23.36 -11.26 9.24
CA ASP A 178 -24.29 -10.14 9.08
C ASP A 178 -25.72 -10.62 9.35
N ARG A 179 -26.39 -9.96 10.29
CA ARG A 179 -27.74 -10.31 10.71
C ARG A 179 -28.56 -9.09 11.06
N PHE A 180 -29.87 -9.25 11.02
CA PHE A 180 -30.79 -8.22 11.46
C PHE A 180 -31.00 -8.25 12.97
N TYR A 181 -30.85 -7.06 13.59
CA TYR A 181 -31.10 -6.81 15.00
C TYR A 181 -32.41 -6.06 15.15
N ARG A 182 -33.24 -6.43 16.16
CA ARG A 182 -34.41 -5.66 16.53
C ARG A 182 -34.08 -4.83 17.76
N LEU A 183 -33.77 -3.56 17.57
CA LEU A 183 -33.20 -2.67 18.60
C LEU A 183 -34.12 -1.48 18.91
N ARG A 184 -33.91 -0.88 20.10
CA ARG A 184 -34.52 0.39 20.48
C ARG A 184 -33.95 1.52 19.63
N TRP A 185 -34.73 2.58 19.51
CA TRP A 185 -34.37 3.78 18.76
C TRP A 185 -34.79 5.02 19.53
N VAL A 186 -34.71 6.24 18.98
CA VAL A 186 -35.14 7.50 19.61
C VAL A 186 -36.66 7.56 19.89
N SER A 187 -37.44 6.72 19.25
CA SER A 187 -38.86 6.58 19.49
C SER A 187 -39.11 5.30 20.31
N PRO A 188 -40.25 5.17 21.03
CA PRO A 188 -40.58 3.94 21.73
C PRO A 188 -40.72 2.71 20.80
N ALA A 189 -40.78 2.91 19.48
CA ALA A 189 -40.78 1.85 18.50
C ALA A 189 -39.39 1.22 18.37
N ARG A 190 -39.34 -0.08 18.10
CA ARG A 190 -38.12 -0.80 17.78
C ARG A 190 -37.90 -0.79 16.26
N VAL A 191 -36.64 -0.67 15.84
CA VAL A 191 -36.23 -0.79 14.44
C VAL A 191 -35.58 -2.15 14.19
N ILE A 192 -35.66 -2.57 12.94
CA ILE A 192 -34.89 -3.73 12.44
C ILE A 192 -33.75 -3.19 11.59
N ILE A 193 -32.53 -3.41 12.05
CA ILE A 193 -31.33 -2.81 11.48
C ILE A 193 -30.17 -3.81 11.51
N ARG A 194 -29.17 -3.62 10.68
CA ARG A 194 -27.94 -4.43 10.63
C ARG A 194 -26.71 -3.52 10.47
N GLY A 195 -25.52 -4.06 10.72
CA GLY A 195 -24.25 -3.39 10.54
C GLY A 195 -23.19 -3.77 11.56
N SER A 196 -21.96 -3.45 11.25
CA SER A 196 -20.77 -3.71 12.07
C SER A 196 -20.83 -3.06 13.44
N SER A 197 -21.49 -1.90 13.58
CA SER A 197 -21.68 -1.18 14.84
C SER A 197 -22.39 -2.04 15.90
N PHE A 198 -23.42 -2.79 15.50
CA PHE A 198 -24.17 -3.67 16.40
C PHE A 198 -23.43 -4.99 16.66
N ALA A 199 -22.67 -5.46 15.68
CA ALA A 199 -21.75 -6.58 15.87
C ALA A 199 -20.64 -6.22 16.88
N ALA A 200 -20.09 -5.01 16.81
CA ALA A 200 -19.10 -4.51 17.77
C ALA A 200 -19.69 -4.40 19.19
N ALA A 201 -20.94 -3.96 19.32
CA ALA A 201 -21.64 -3.95 20.61
C ALA A 201 -21.80 -5.35 21.19
N GLU A 202 -22.12 -6.35 20.38
CA GLU A 202 -22.21 -7.75 20.80
C GLU A 202 -20.85 -8.29 21.24
N VAL A 203 -19.77 -8.02 20.48
CA VAL A 203 -18.40 -8.42 20.84
C VAL A 203 -17.96 -7.71 22.12
N ALA A 204 -18.25 -6.42 22.29
CA ALA A 204 -17.96 -5.67 23.52
C ALA A 204 -18.65 -6.28 24.75
N ALA A 205 -19.89 -6.71 24.59
CA ALA A 205 -20.64 -7.42 25.65
C ALA A 205 -19.99 -8.76 26.02
N LEU A 206 -19.56 -9.55 25.04
CA LEU A 206 -18.82 -10.80 25.28
C LEU A 206 -17.48 -10.53 25.97
N CYS A 207 -16.76 -9.47 25.55
CA CYS A 207 -15.53 -9.03 26.22
C CYS A 207 -15.78 -8.64 27.67
N ALA A 208 -16.87 -7.91 27.98
CA ALA A 208 -17.24 -7.56 29.34
C ALA A 208 -17.48 -8.79 30.23
N ASN A 209 -18.14 -9.82 29.70
CA ASN A 209 -18.33 -11.10 30.41
C ASN A 209 -16.99 -11.79 30.71
N ILE A 210 -16.07 -11.78 29.75
CA ILE A 210 -14.73 -12.36 29.94
C ILE A 210 -13.94 -11.55 30.99
N LEU A 211 -13.90 -10.22 30.86
CA LEU A 211 -13.20 -9.33 31.79
C LEU A 211 -13.70 -9.50 33.23
N LEU A 212 -15.01 -9.62 33.46
CA LEU A 212 -15.59 -9.86 34.79
C LEU A 212 -15.07 -11.16 35.40
N ASN A 213 -15.07 -12.25 34.62
CA ASN A 213 -14.56 -13.56 35.09
C ASN A 213 -13.06 -13.51 35.44
N PHE A 214 -12.24 -12.75 34.68
CA PHE A 214 -10.81 -12.60 34.98
C PHE A 214 -10.56 -11.71 36.22
N ARG A 215 -11.35 -10.64 36.38
CA ARG A 215 -11.28 -9.75 37.52
C ARG A 215 -11.64 -10.49 38.83
N GLU A 216 -12.64 -11.37 38.82
CA GLU A 216 -12.99 -12.23 39.94
C GLU A 216 -11.84 -13.16 40.36
N ARG A 217 -10.99 -13.54 39.39
CA ARG A 217 -9.80 -14.39 39.63
C ARG A 217 -8.54 -13.59 39.91
N ASN A 218 -8.59 -12.25 40.00
CA ASN A 218 -7.45 -11.34 40.17
C ASN A 218 -6.38 -11.51 39.06
N LYS A 219 -6.78 -11.83 37.84
CA LYS A 219 -5.89 -11.97 36.68
C LYS A 219 -6.08 -10.82 35.70
N LYS A 220 -4.99 -10.37 35.08
CA LYS A 220 -5.04 -9.54 33.87
C LYS A 220 -5.11 -10.46 32.66
N ILE A 221 -5.84 -10.05 31.65
CA ILE A 221 -5.96 -10.75 30.37
C ILE A 221 -5.26 -9.90 29.31
N ASP A 222 -4.48 -10.52 28.46
CA ASP A 222 -3.95 -9.88 27.25
C ASP A 222 -4.90 -10.05 26.05
N LYS A 223 -4.60 -9.37 24.95
CA LYS A 223 -5.46 -9.39 23.75
C LYS A 223 -5.56 -10.79 23.15
N GLU A 224 -4.47 -11.55 23.08
CA GLU A 224 -4.46 -12.90 22.49
C GLU A 224 -5.31 -13.87 23.31
N GLU A 225 -5.14 -13.88 24.62
CA GLU A 225 -5.96 -14.71 25.53
C GLU A 225 -7.44 -14.34 25.48
N LEU A 226 -7.74 -13.03 25.33
CA LEU A 226 -9.12 -12.57 25.17
C LEU A 226 -9.73 -13.07 23.86
N LEU A 227 -9.01 -12.99 22.76
CA LEU A 227 -9.45 -13.50 21.45
C LEU A 227 -9.62 -15.02 21.45
N GLU A 228 -8.76 -15.76 22.16
CA GLU A 228 -8.95 -17.21 22.38
C GLU A 228 -10.29 -17.50 23.08
N LYS A 229 -10.62 -16.74 24.14
CA LYS A 229 -11.91 -16.92 24.84
C LYS A 229 -13.09 -16.54 23.95
N LEU A 230 -12.95 -15.48 23.15
CA LEU A 230 -14.00 -15.09 22.18
C LEU A 230 -14.21 -16.18 21.14
N SER A 231 -13.17 -16.81 20.61
CA SER A 231 -13.29 -17.89 19.62
C SER A 231 -14.04 -19.10 20.18
N LEU A 232 -13.80 -19.43 21.46
CA LEU A 232 -14.52 -20.48 22.15
C LEU A 232 -16.01 -20.14 22.34
N LEU A 233 -16.33 -18.91 22.76
CA LEU A 233 -17.72 -18.46 22.94
C LEU A 233 -18.47 -18.41 21.61
N LEU A 234 -17.82 -17.95 20.56
CA LEU A 234 -18.37 -17.86 19.21
C LEU A 234 -18.38 -19.22 18.47
N LYS A 235 -17.76 -20.25 19.06
CA LYS A 235 -17.62 -21.60 18.48
C LYS A 235 -17.00 -21.59 17.09
N CYS A 236 -16.00 -20.76 16.88
CA CYS A 236 -15.30 -20.63 15.60
C CYS A 236 -13.79 -20.90 15.78
N PRO A 237 -13.09 -21.32 14.72
CA PRO A 237 -11.65 -21.50 14.78
C PRO A 237 -10.97 -20.13 14.99
N MET A 238 -9.90 -20.15 15.80
CA MET A 238 -9.04 -18.99 15.94
C MET A 238 -7.87 -19.15 14.97
N GLU A 239 -7.69 -18.19 14.09
CA GLU A 239 -6.53 -18.12 13.23
C GLU A 239 -5.35 -17.57 14.02
N LYS A 240 -4.37 -18.45 14.30
CA LYS A 240 -3.07 -18.06 14.88
C LYS A 240 -2.06 -17.95 13.74
N SER A 241 -1.40 -16.82 13.62
CA SER A 241 -0.26 -16.72 12.75
C SER A 241 0.99 -17.24 13.47
N ASN A 242 1.75 -18.03 12.75
CA ASN A 242 3.08 -18.45 13.19
C ASN A 242 4.10 -17.42 12.69
N SER A 243 4.54 -16.53 13.56
CA SER A 243 5.73 -15.67 13.40
C SER A 243 5.52 -14.22 12.96
N SER A 244 6.44 -13.37 13.36
CA SER A 244 6.76 -12.04 12.86
C SER A 244 7.13 -12.07 11.37
N TYR A 245 6.15 -12.31 10.48
CA TYR A 245 6.37 -12.32 9.04
C TYR A 245 6.55 -10.86 8.56
N LEU A 246 7.72 -10.59 8.01
CA LEU A 246 7.97 -9.32 7.34
C LEU A 246 7.53 -9.45 5.88
N PRO A 247 6.74 -8.49 5.38
CA PRO A 247 6.36 -8.47 3.97
C PRO A 247 7.57 -8.47 3.03
N SER A 248 7.41 -9.02 1.85
CA SER A 248 8.49 -9.11 0.85
C SER A 248 9.12 -7.75 0.55
N TRP A 249 8.36 -6.65 0.58
CA TRP A 249 8.90 -5.30 0.36
C TRP A 249 9.80 -4.82 1.49
N ASP A 250 9.54 -5.19 2.73
CA ASP A 250 10.44 -4.86 3.84
C ASP A 250 11.72 -5.70 3.82
N LEU A 251 11.64 -6.95 3.37
CA LEU A 251 12.83 -7.78 3.14
C LEU A 251 13.72 -7.17 2.06
N GLY A 252 13.14 -6.67 0.97
CA GLY A 252 13.86 -5.96 -0.09
C GLY A 252 14.58 -4.72 0.42
N LYS A 253 13.88 -3.85 1.15
CA LYS A 253 14.49 -2.67 1.79
C LYS A 253 15.62 -3.03 2.75
N LYS A 254 15.45 -4.09 3.55
CA LYS A 254 16.49 -4.58 4.47
C LYS A 254 17.71 -5.15 3.76
N PHE A 255 17.51 -5.87 2.67
CA PHE A 255 18.62 -6.42 1.88
C PHE A 255 19.48 -5.30 1.29
N VAL A 256 18.84 -4.30 0.67
CA VAL A 256 19.55 -3.17 0.02
C VAL A 256 20.41 -2.39 1.02
N LYS A 257 19.94 -2.20 2.25
CA LYS A 257 20.73 -1.54 3.33
C LYS A 257 22.05 -2.23 3.66
N LYS A 258 22.25 -3.49 3.28
CA LYS A 258 23.48 -4.25 3.49
C LYS A 258 24.47 -4.11 2.34
N ILE A 259 24.07 -3.51 1.22
CA ILE A 259 24.93 -3.30 0.08
C ILE A 259 25.76 -2.05 0.30
N HIS A 260 27.08 -2.16 0.21
CA HIS A 260 27.98 -1.02 0.24
C HIS A 260 28.67 -0.81 -1.12
N LYS A 261 29.13 -1.89 -1.73
CA LYS A 261 29.84 -1.88 -3.00
C LYS A 261 29.35 -3.02 -3.88
N ALA A 262 28.83 -2.72 -5.07
CA ALA A 262 28.26 -3.72 -5.96
C ALA A 262 28.91 -3.73 -7.34
N ILE A 263 28.89 -4.87 -7.99
CA ILE A 263 29.10 -5.00 -9.45
C ILE A 263 27.77 -5.31 -10.13
N VAL A 264 27.65 -4.92 -11.40
CA VAL A 264 26.45 -5.12 -12.23
C VAL A 264 26.78 -6.03 -13.41
N PHE A 265 26.02 -7.11 -13.57
CA PHE A 265 26.14 -8.08 -14.68
C PHE A 265 24.76 -8.67 -15.03
N PRO A 266 24.44 -8.95 -16.29
CA PRO A 266 25.11 -8.48 -17.51
C PRO A 266 24.76 -7.02 -17.83
N TRP A 267 25.59 -6.36 -18.65
CA TRP A 267 25.27 -5.04 -19.17
C TRP A 267 24.19 -5.14 -20.26
N ASN A 268 23.01 -4.64 -19.96
CA ASN A 268 21.88 -4.62 -20.89
C ASN A 268 20.96 -3.42 -20.60
N LYS A 269 19.86 -3.30 -21.35
CA LYS A 269 18.91 -2.17 -21.20
C LYS A 269 18.33 -2.02 -19.79
N GLU A 270 18.20 -3.09 -19.03
CA GLU A 270 17.63 -3.10 -17.67
C GLU A 270 18.64 -2.57 -16.65
N THR A 271 19.92 -2.75 -16.93
CA THR A 271 21.02 -2.32 -16.06
C THR A 271 21.59 -0.94 -16.41
N HIS A 272 21.17 -0.31 -17.52
CA HIS A 272 21.60 1.04 -17.90
C HIS A 272 21.25 2.09 -16.85
N ALA A 273 20.13 1.92 -16.16
CA ALA A 273 19.67 2.86 -15.13
C ALA A 273 20.67 3.04 -13.99
N PHE A 274 21.46 2.00 -13.64
CA PHE A 274 22.49 2.10 -12.61
C PHE A 274 23.59 3.09 -12.95
N ALA A 275 23.92 3.26 -14.22
CA ALA A 275 24.90 4.23 -14.67
C ALA A 275 24.28 5.62 -14.89
N GLN A 276 23.03 5.66 -15.33
CA GLN A 276 22.31 6.91 -15.62
C GLN A 276 21.90 7.66 -14.35
N PHE A 277 21.45 6.94 -13.32
CA PHE A 277 20.91 7.49 -12.07
C PHE A 277 21.72 7.02 -10.84
N GLN A 278 23.04 7.03 -10.95
CA GLN A 278 23.93 6.56 -9.89
C GLN A 278 23.74 7.35 -8.59
N GLU A 279 23.37 8.62 -8.68
CA GLU A 279 23.06 9.51 -7.54
C GLU A 279 21.84 9.08 -6.71
N LEU A 280 20.96 8.24 -7.25
CA LEU A 280 19.82 7.67 -6.53
C LEU A 280 20.17 6.38 -5.80
N LEU A 281 21.34 5.80 -6.03
CA LEU A 281 21.79 4.58 -5.36
C LEU A 281 22.33 4.89 -3.97
N GLN A 282 22.08 4.01 -3.01
CA GLN A 282 22.61 4.11 -1.65
C GLN A 282 23.94 3.36 -1.46
N PHE A 283 24.53 2.87 -2.54
CA PHE A 283 25.78 2.10 -2.56
C PHE A 283 26.63 2.50 -3.77
N GLU A 284 27.91 2.12 -3.73
CA GLU A 284 28.86 2.35 -4.84
C GLU A 284 28.74 1.22 -5.88
N VAL A 285 28.71 1.58 -7.18
CA VAL A 285 28.88 0.62 -8.27
C VAL A 285 30.36 0.56 -8.65
N SER A 286 31.02 -0.55 -8.30
CA SER A 286 32.46 -0.76 -8.56
C SER A 286 32.75 -1.10 -10.01
N GLY A 287 31.77 -1.60 -10.76
CA GLY A 287 31.98 -1.93 -12.16
C GLY A 287 30.76 -2.52 -12.86
N TYR A 288 30.78 -2.33 -14.17
CA TYR A 288 29.79 -2.90 -15.10
C TYR A 288 30.45 -3.99 -15.91
N TYR A 289 29.86 -5.16 -15.95
CA TYR A 289 30.43 -6.34 -16.58
C TYR A 289 29.51 -6.90 -17.67
N ASP A 290 30.12 -7.44 -18.72
CA ASP A 290 29.43 -8.15 -19.79
C ASP A 290 30.32 -9.24 -20.37
N LEU A 291 29.74 -10.09 -21.23
CA LEU A 291 30.48 -11.07 -21.99
C LEU A 291 31.02 -10.45 -23.29
N ARG A 292 32.17 -10.94 -23.75
CA ARG A 292 32.78 -10.47 -25.00
C ARG A 292 31.85 -10.60 -26.20
N TYR A 293 30.98 -11.61 -26.21
CA TYR A 293 30.06 -11.88 -27.31
C TYR A 293 28.97 -10.81 -27.47
N CYS A 294 28.66 -10.07 -26.42
CA CYS A 294 27.65 -9.00 -26.45
C CYS A 294 28.16 -7.72 -27.13
N GLY A 295 29.47 -7.62 -27.36
CA GLY A 295 30.08 -6.51 -28.09
C GLY A 295 30.15 -5.19 -27.34
N HIS A 296 29.94 -5.18 -26.02
CA HIS A 296 30.01 -3.99 -25.17
C HIS A 296 31.37 -3.85 -24.45
N VAL A 297 32.06 -4.95 -24.20
CA VAL A 297 33.34 -4.97 -23.47
C VAL A 297 34.37 -4.01 -24.07
N GLY A 298 34.96 -3.16 -23.22
CA GLY A 298 35.93 -2.14 -23.59
C GLY A 298 35.32 -0.81 -24.04
N LYS A 299 34.02 -0.72 -24.27
CA LYS A 299 33.34 0.54 -24.58
C LYS A 299 33.08 1.37 -23.34
N LYS A 300 33.16 2.69 -23.47
CA LYS A 300 32.77 3.61 -22.36
C LYS A 300 31.30 3.52 -22.11
N VAL A 301 30.93 3.46 -20.84
CA VAL A 301 29.51 3.43 -20.38
C VAL A 301 28.80 4.70 -20.82
N SER A 302 29.44 5.87 -20.66
CA SER A 302 28.89 7.17 -21.07
C SER A 302 28.48 7.21 -22.54
N ASP A 303 29.29 6.63 -23.41
CA ASP A 303 29.04 6.62 -24.88
C ASP A 303 27.86 5.70 -25.23
N LEU A 304 27.72 4.59 -24.49
CA LEU A 304 26.65 3.60 -24.74
C LEU A 304 25.25 4.12 -24.37
N ILE A 305 25.17 4.96 -23.34
CA ILE A 305 23.89 5.48 -22.86
C ILE A 305 23.68 6.98 -23.10
N GLY A 306 24.71 7.66 -23.67
CA GLY A 306 24.62 9.06 -24.09
C GLY A 306 24.59 10.06 -22.93
N ILE A 307 25.35 9.81 -21.87
CA ILE A 307 25.50 10.73 -20.71
C ILE A 307 26.87 11.40 -20.73
N SER A 308 26.94 12.59 -20.13
CA SER A 308 28.20 13.34 -20.01
C SER A 308 29.10 12.87 -18.86
N ALA A 309 28.48 12.24 -17.82
CA ALA A 309 29.20 11.77 -16.66
C ALA A 309 30.10 10.56 -16.99
N GLU A 310 31.34 10.59 -16.55
CA GLU A 310 32.27 9.49 -16.76
C GLU A 310 31.94 8.34 -15.80
N ARG A 311 31.69 7.13 -16.36
CA ARG A 311 31.27 5.93 -15.61
C ARG A 311 32.17 4.72 -15.85
N GLY A 312 33.36 4.94 -16.39
CA GLY A 312 34.30 3.89 -16.75
C GLY A 312 33.90 3.13 -18.02
N CYS A 313 34.50 1.96 -18.22
CA CYS A 313 34.25 1.09 -19.36
C CYS A 313 33.59 -0.23 -18.91
N ILE A 314 32.85 -0.86 -19.83
CA ILE A 314 32.31 -2.20 -19.59
C ILE A 314 33.46 -3.20 -19.53
N MET A 315 33.55 -3.95 -18.44
CA MET A 315 34.60 -4.93 -18.19
C MET A 315 34.17 -6.33 -18.64
N ASN A 316 35.17 -7.18 -18.93
CA ASN A 316 34.90 -8.58 -19.27
C ASN A 316 34.66 -9.39 -18.03
N TYR A 317 33.47 -9.96 -17.87
CA TYR A 317 33.09 -10.81 -16.73
C TYR A 317 34.05 -12.01 -16.55
N GLU A 318 34.48 -12.66 -17.64
CA GLU A 318 35.40 -13.82 -17.60
C GLU A 318 36.80 -13.50 -17.03
N LYS A 319 37.14 -12.20 -16.91
CA LYS A 319 38.39 -11.69 -16.34
C LYS A 319 38.18 -10.98 -15.02
N MET A 320 37.00 -11.13 -14.41
CA MET A 320 36.68 -10.47 -13.15
C MET A 320 37.51 -11.08 -12.01
N ASP A 321 38.10 -10.23 -11.20
CA ASP A 321 38.74 -10.62 -9.96
C ASP A 321 37.70 -10.61 -8.82
N TRP A 322 37.33 -11.78 -8.37
CA TRP A 322 36.38 -11.99 -7.29
C TRP A 322 36.89 -11.59 -5.91
N ASN A 323 38.22 -11.39 -5.76
CA ASN A 323 38.82 -10.90 -4.53
C ASN A 323 38.77 -9.37 -4.39
N ASN A 324 38.31 -8.65 -5.44
CA ASN A 324 38.13 -7.20 -5.37
C ASN A 324 37.15 -6.78 -4.28
N GLU A 325 37.27 -5.51 -3.89
CA GLU A 325 36.48 -4.88 -2.83
C GLU A 325 35.03 -4.59 -3.23
N PHE A 326 34.26 -5.61 -3.57
CA PHE A 326 32.81 -5.51 -3.67
C PHE A 326 32.18 -6.55 -2.73
N ASP A 327 30.99 -6.27 -2.22
CA ASP A 327 30.28 -7.18 -1.32
C ASP A 327 29.09 -7.85 -1.99
N THR A 328 28.55 -7.26 -3.07
CA THR A 328 27.30 -7.71 -3.70
C THR A 328 27.42 -7.76 -5.23
N VAL A 329 26.83 -8.80 -5.81
CA VAL A 329 26.60 -8.91 -7.25
C VAL A 329 25.15 -8.52 -7.55
N ILE A 330 24.91 -7.56 -8.42
CA ILE A 330 23.60 -7.25 -9.00
C ILE A 330 23.50 -8.01 -10.31
N LEU A 331 22.64 -9.02 -10.33
CA LEU A 331 22.47 -9.93 -11.45
C LEU A 331 21.16 -9.64 -12.18
N GLY A 332 21.25 -9.07 -13.37
CA GLY A 332 20.13 -8.93 -14.28
C GLY A 332 19.66 -10.26 -14.88
N HIS A 333 18.61 -10.25 -15.70
CA HIS A 333 18.10 -11.45 -16.34
C HIS A 333 19.16 -12.13 -17.23
N CYS A 334 19.42 -13.40 -16.96
CA CYS A 334 20.46 -14.20 -17.65
C CYS A 334 19.93 -15.35 -18.50
N GLN A 335 18.60 -15.54 -18.61
CA GLN A 335 18.05 -16.70 -19.33
C GLN A 335 18.39 -16.71 -20.82
N GLU A 336 18.27 -15.56 -21.52
CA GLU A 336 18.66 -15.48 -22.93
C GLU A 336 20.16 -15.71 -23.11
N LEU A 337 20.96 -15.14 -22.24
CA LEU A 337 22.40 -15.30 -22.23
C LEU A 337 22.78 -16.79 -22.01
N SER A 338 22.11 -17.46 -21.10
CA SER A 338 22.29 -18.90 -20.83
C SER A 338 21.93 -19.76 -22.04
N LYS A 339 20.84 -19.45 -22.75
CA LYS A 339 20.45 -20.12 -23.99
C LYS A 339 21.48 -19.92 -25.11
N LEU A 340 21.94 -18.69 -25.30
CA LEU A 340 22.92 -18.34 -26.35
C LEU A 340 24.27 -19.01 -26.13
N THR A 341 24.73 -19.03 -24.89
CA THR A 341 26.06 -19.55 -24.54
C THR A 341 26.06 -21.04 -24.16
N ARG A 342 24.89 -21.65 -24.01
CA ARG A 342 24.70 -23.02 -23.49
C ARG A 342 25.34 -23.25 -22.12
N LYS A 343 25.41 -22.19 -21.29
CA LYS A 343 25.97 -22.19 -19.95
C LYS A 343 24.92 -21.72 -18.96
N ASN A 344 24.79 -22.35 -17.82
CA ASN A 344 23.91 -21.89 -16.74
C ASN A 344 24.60 -20.78 -15.93
N TRP A 345 24.43 -19.54 -16.35
CA TRP A 345 25.03 -18.38 -15.71
C TRP A 345 24.52 -18.14 -14.30
N LEU A 346 23.26 -18.48 -14.01
CA LEU A 346 22.69 -18.32 -12.67
C LEU A 346 23.45 -19.17 -11.67
N ARG A 347 23.65 -20.45 -11.98
CA ARG A 347 24.40 -21.38 -11.13
C ARG A 347 25.85 -20.98 -10.98
N ASP A 348 26.51 -20.64 -12.07
CA ASP A 348 27.93 -20.22 -12.08
C ASP A 348 28.18 -19.04 -11.13
N ILE A 349 27.28 -18.04 -11.16
CA ILE A 349 27.40 -16.84 -10.33
C ILE A 349 27.09 -17.14 -8.87
N VAL A 350 26.08 -17.96 -8.58
CA VAL A 350 25.80 -18.39 -7.21
C VAL A 350 26.98 -19.14 -6.61
N GLU A 351 27.58 -20.12 -7.33
CA GLU A 351 28.77 -20.85 -6.90
C GLU A 351 29.97 -19.92 -6.64
N CYS A 352 30.14 -18.88 -7.48
CA CYS A 352 31.16 -17.87 -7.25
C CYS A 352 30.86 -17.01 -6.01
N CYS A 353 29.60 -16.59 -5.82
CA CYS A 353 29.19 -15.83 -4.64
C CYS A 353 29.46 -16.61 -3.35
N GLU A 354 29.12 -17.92 -3.33
CA GLU A 354 29.41 -18.83 -2.23
C GLU A 354 30.90 -18.89 -1.94
N LYS A 355 31.71 -19.21 -2.97
CA LYS A 355 33.16 -19.37 -2.85
C LYS A 355 33.88 -18.12 -2.31
N TYR A 356 33.41 -16.93 -2.69
CA TYR A 356 34.07 -15.66 -2.35
C TYR A 356 33.31 -14.86 -1.28
N GLY A 357 32.27 -15.41 -0.68
CA GLY A 357 31.51 -14.77 0.39
C GLY A 357 30.78 -13.49 -0.05
N LYS A 358 30.26 -13.47 -1.29
CA LYS A 358 29.53 -12.31 -1.83
C LYS A 358 28.03 -12.50 -1.72
N ARG A 359 27.27 -11.39 -1.53
CA ARG A 359 25.81 -11.38 -1.61
C ARG A 359 25.35 -11.32 -3.04
N LEU A 360 24.09 -11.73 -3.29
CA LEU A 360 23.50 -11.73 -4.60
C LEU A 360 22.12 -11.04 -4.58
N TYR A 361 21.98 -9.93 -5.31
CA TYR A 361 20.69 -9.36 -5.67
C TYR A 361 20.38 -9.80 -7.10
N ALA A 362 19.40 -10.68 -7.28
CA ALA A 362 19.11 -11.26 -8.60
C ALA A 362 17.72 -10.84 -9.10
N PHE A 363 17.55 -10.75 -10.41
CA PHE A 363 16.25 -10.50 -11.03
C PHE A 363 15.48 -11.80 -11.29
N ASP A 364 16.18 -12.92 -11.41
CA ASP A 364 15.60 -14.25 -11.65
C ASP A 364 15.42 -15.03 -10.34
N GLN A 365 14.19 -15.46 -10.04
CA GLN A 365 13.83 -16.20 -8.82
C GLN A 365 14.63 -17.51 -8.66
N GLU A 366 14.97 -18.15 -9.77
CA GLU A 366 15.76 -19.39 -9.77
C GLU A 366 17.09 -19.25 -8.99
N CYS A 367 17.64 -18.03 -8.89
CA CYS A 367 18.84 -17.78 -8.10
C CYS A 367 18.66 -18.08 -6.62
N VAL A 368 17.50 -17.76 -6.04
CA VAL A 368 17.19 -18.02 -4.62
C VAL A 368 17.12 -19.52 -4.39
N ASP A 369 16.49 -20.27 -5.31
CA ASP A 369 16.35 -21.71 -5.23
C ASP A 369 17.72 -22.42 -5.34
N ILE A 370 18.62 -21.91 -6.19
CA ILE A 370 20.00 -22.43 -6.35
C ILE A 370 20.87 -22.05 -5.14
N ALA A 371 20.75 -20.82 -4.64
CA ALA A 371 21.57 -20.30 -3.55
C ALA A 371 21.33 -21.04 -2.21
N GLY A 372 20.11 -21.52 -1.98
CA GLY A 372 19.75 -22.22 -0.75
C GLY A 372 19.99 -21.34 0.49
N ARG A 373 20.80 -21.87 1.45
CA ARG A 373 21.21 -21.14 2.65
C ARG A 373 22.66 -20.67 2.63
N GLU A 374 23.43 -21.06 1.63
CA GLU A 374 24.87 -20.85 1.56
C GLU A 374 25.22 -19.41 1.09
N VAL A 375 24.38 -18.82 0.24
CA VAL A 375 24.54 -17.47 -0.26
C VAL A 375 23.37 -16.59 0.20
N GLU A 376 23.66 -15.44 0.78
CA GLU A 376 22.63 -14.43 1.05
C GLU A 376 22.12 -13.85 -0.29
N CYS A 377 21.03 -14.42 -0.78
CA CYS A 377 20.42 -14.09 -2.08
C CYS A 377 19.04 -13.48 -1.89
N PHE A 378 18.76 -12.39 -2.61
CA PHE A 378 17.45 -11.75 -2.64
C PHE A 378 16.99 -11.54 -4.08
N THR A 379 15.72 -11.84 -4.32
CA THR A 379 15.03 -11.54 -5.59
C THR A 379 13.68 -10.89 -5.26
N PRO A 380 13.34 -9.76 -5.89
CA PRO A 380 12.01 -9.17 -5.72
C PRO A 380 10.92 -10.13 -6.15
N GLY A 381 9.86 -10.20 -5.36
CA GLY A 381 8.72 -11.07 -5.63
C GLY A 381 7.57 -10.78 -4.69
N ILE A 382 6.41 -11.32 -5.02
CA ILE A 382 5.19 -11.27 -4.21
C ILE A 382 4.75 -12.70 -3.93
N ASN A 383 4.58 -13.01 -2.66
CA ASN A 383 4.19 -14.34 -2.18
C ASN A 383 2.79 -14.33 -1.57
N VAL A 384 2.19 -15.51 -1.45
CA VAL A 384 0.90 -15.70 -0.76
C VAL A 384 0.93 -15.18 0.69
N SER A 385 2.09 -15.25 1.33
CA SER A 385 2.31 -14.74 2.69
C SER A 385 2.25 -13.19 2.78
N ASP A 386 2.38 -12.48 1.66
CA ASP A 386 2.29 -11.01 1.62
C ASP A 386 0.84 -10.51 1.63
N ILE A 387 -0.14 -11.42 1.48
CA ILE A 387 -1.56 -11.06 1.43
C ILE A 387 -1.97 -10.48 2.78
N PRO A 388 -2.41 -9.22 2.82
CA PRO A 388 -2.87 -8.63 4.07
C PRO A 388 -4.15 -9.31 4.55
N LYS A 389 -4.24 -9.61 5.85
CA LYS A 389 -5.44 -10.18 6.46
C LYS A 389 -6.51 -9.11 6.71
N GLN A 390 -6.94 -8.44 5.67
CA GLN A 390 -7.87 -7.32 5.77
C GLN A 390 -9.27 -7.63 5.19
N ASN A 391 -9.53 -8.89 4.81
CA ASN A 391 -10.85 -9.37 4.36
C ASN A 391 -11.49 -8.49 3.27
N GLY A 392 -10.72 -8.12 2.25
CA GLY A 392 -11.17 -7.27 1.14
C GLY A 392 -11.26 -5.78 1.46
N LYS A 393 -11.00 -5.36 2.70
CA LYS A 393 -11.00 -3.94 3.06
C LYS A 393 -9.77 -3.22 2.50
N MET A 394 -9.97 -1.97 2.04
CA MET A 394 -8.94 -1.16 1.42
C MET A 394 -8.60 0.05 2.29
N PHE A 395 -7.32 0.37 2.37
CA PHE A 395 -6.85 1.60 3.00
C PHE A 395 -7.09 2.80 2.09
N SER A 396 -7.61 3.88 2.66
CA SER A 396 -7.59 5.21 2.04
C SER A 396 -6.32 5.96 2.44
N ARG A 397 -5.90 6.92 1.65
CA ARG A 397 -4.68 7.70 1.84
C ARG A 397 -4.90 9.19 1.60
N LEU A 398 -4.05 10.02 2.18
CA LEU A 398 -3.98 11.47 1.92
C LEU A 398 -2.80 11.85 1.02
N THR A 399 -1.73 11.04 1.00
CA THR A 399 -0.54 11.30 0.19
C THR A 399 -0.87 11.20 -1.31
N PRO A 400 -0.58 12.22 -2.12
CA PRO A 400 -0.84 12.21 -3.55
C PRO A 400 0.01 11.17 -4.28
N VAL A 401 -0.57 10.54 -5.30
CA VAL A 401 0.06 9.51 -6.13
C VAL A 401 0.15 9.96 -7.58
N VAL A 402 1.36 9.96 -8.12
CA VAL A 402 1.67 10.29 -9.52
C VAL A 402 1.84 9.01 -10.32
N GLY A 403 0.96 8.77 -11.29
CA GLY A 403 0.95 7.60 -12.15
C GLY A 403 1.73 7.78 -13.45
N VAL A 404 2.79 6.99 -13.67
CA VAL A 404 3.53 6.93 -14.94
C VAL A 404 3.09 5.71 -15.73
N PHE A 405 2.25 5.92 -16.74
CA PHE A 405 1.69 4.87 -17.58
C PHE A 405 2.14 5.03 -19.04
N GLY A 406 1.75 4.13 -19.92
CA GLY A 406 2.18 4.19 -21.32
C GLY A 406 1.29 3.41 -22.27
N THR A 407 1.46 3.64 -23.56
CA THR A 407 0.78 2.97 -24.66
C THR A 407 1.39 1.61 -24.97
N SER A 408 2.67 1.38 -24.65
CA SER A 408 3.35 0.10 -24.88
C SER A 408 4.52 -0.15 -23.92
N SER A 409 5.15 -1.31 -24.02
CA SER A 409 6.42 -1.61 -23.33
C SER A 409 7.58 -0.82 -23.94
N GLN A 410 8.70 -0.72 -23.20
CA GLN A 410 9.97 -0.12 -23.66
C GLN A 410 9.90 1.36 -24.09
N GLN A 411 9.03 2.14 -23.48
CA GLN A 411 8.83 3.57 -23.73
C GLN A 411 9.54 4.49 -22.73
N GLY A 412 10.48 3.96 -21.95
CA GLY A 412 11.21 4.76 -20.95
C GLY A 412 10.39 5.12 -19.70
N LYS A 413 9.29 4.43 -19.41
CA LYS A 413 8.49 4.65 -18.18
C LYS A 413 9.33 4.62 -16.91
N PHE A 414 10.22 3.63 -16.78
CA PHE A 414 11.11 3.52 -15.63
C PHE A 414 12.10 4.70 -15.55
N THR A 415 12.68 5.10 -16.70
CA THR A 415 13.52 6.29 -16.78
C THR A 415 12.78 7.55 -16.35
N LEU A 416 11.54 7.74 -16.81
CA LEU A 416 10.70 8.87 -16.40
C LEU A 416 10.40 8.85 -14.91
N GLN A 417 10.09 7.70 -14.34
CA GLN A 417 9.88 7.57 -12.90
C GLN A 417 11.11 8.02 -12.08
N LEU A 418 12.31 7.61 -12.51
CA LEU A 418 13.56 8.00 -11.85
C LEU A 418 13.88 9.50 -12.07
N GLU A 419 13.58 10.06 -13.26
CA GLU A 419 13.68 11.50 -13.52
C GLU A 419 12.76 12.33 -12.63
N LEU A 420 11.51 11.90 -12.43
CA LEU A 420 10.57 12.55 -11.51
C LEU A 420 11.03 12.40 -10.06
N ARG A 421 11.42 11.17 -9.64
CA ARG A 421 11.95 10.93 -8.30
C ARG A 421 13.10 11.87 -7.97
N ARG A 422 14.07 12.01 -8.89
CA ARG A 422 15.22 12.89 -8.71
C ARG A 422 14.77 14.34 -8.42
N ARG A 423 13.79 14.87 -9.18
CA ARG A 423 13.30 16.24 -9.02
C ARG A 423 12.58 16.46 -7.71
N PHE A 424 11.67 15.58 -7.36
CA PHE A 424 11.00 15.64 -6.06
C PHE A 424 12.00 15.59 -4.90
N LEU A 425 13.00 14.72 -4.97
CA LEU A 425 14.06 14.64 -3.94
C LEU A 425 14.92 15.91 -3.88
N MET A 426 15.24 16.53 -5.03
CA MET A 426 16.00 17.79 -5.11
C MET A 426 15.22 18.95 -4.48
N ASP A 427 13.90 18.96 -4.61
CA ASP A 427 13.01 19.96 -3.99
C ASP A 427 12.69 19.66 -2.52
N GLY A 428 13.29 18.59 -1.95
CA GLY A 428 13.20 18.25 -0.53
C GLY A 428 12.00 17.41 -0.13
N TYR A 429 11.21 16.89 -1.08
CA TYR A 429 10.11 15.98 -0.79
C TYR A 429 10.61 14.59 -0.35
N ARG A 430 9.90 13.96 0.58
CA ARG A 430 10.06 12.54 0.90
C ARG A 430 9.27 11.72 -0.12
N VAL A 431 9.98 11.06 -1.02
CA VAL A 431 9.38 10.40 -2.17
C VAL A 431 9.18 8.92 -1.92
N GLY A 432 7.92 8.49 -1.87
CA GLY A 432 7.54 7.10 -1.99
C GLY A 432 7.58 6.64 -3.44
N GLN A 433 7.89 5.36 -3.68
CA GLN A 433 7.81 4.82 -5.04
C GLN A 433 7.48 3.33 -5.05
N ILE A 434 6.53 2.97 -5.91
CA ILE A 434 6.16 1.58 -6.17
C ILE A 434 6.22 1.35 -7.68
N GLY A 435 6.96 0.32 -8.09
CA GLY A 435 7.21 0.04 -9.49
C GLY A 435 7.19 -1.45 -9.83
N SER A 436 7.35 -1.74 -11.11
CA SER A 436 7.33 -3.11 -11.63
C SER A 436 8.71 -3.63 -12.05
N GLU A 437 9.75 -2.79 -12.00
CA GLU A 437 11.09 -3.20 -12.39
C GLU A 437 11.83 -3.85 -11.21
N PRO A 438 12.43 -5.05 -11.36
CA PRO A 438 13.12 -5.74 -10.27
C PRO A 438 14.24 -4.92 -9.62
N SER A 439 14.85 -3.98 -10.34
CA SER A 439 15.88 -3.08 -9.83
C SER A 439 15.35 -2.00 -8.88
N GLY A 440 14.03 -1.83 -8.74
CA GLY A 440 13.41 -0.71 -8.01
C GLY A 440 13.93 -0.51 -6.59
N TYR A 441 14.05 -1.57 -5.78
CA TYR A 441 14.57 -1.43 -4.42
C TYR A 441 15.98 -0.83 -4.36
N LEU A 442 16.81 -1.11 -5.37
CA LEU A 442 18.18 -0.59 -5.46
C LEU A 442 18.20 0.94 -5.66
N PHE A 443 17.11 1.52 -6.19
CA PHE A 443 16.87 2.97 -6.32
C PHE A 443 16.04 3.55 -5.17
N GLY A 444 15.80 2.78 -4.10
CA GLY A 444 15.08 3.24 -2.92
C GLY A 444 13.55 3.21 -3.05
N PHE A 445 13.00 2.32 -3.89
CA PHE A 445 11.54 2.13 -3.95
C PHE A 445 11.01 1.49 -2.67
N ASN A 446 9.80 1.88 -2.28
CA ASN A 446 9.09 1.33 -1.12
C ASN A 446 8.49 -0.05 -1.43
N GLY A 447 8.12 -0.30 -2.70
CA GLY A 447 7.58 -1.57 -3.14
C GLY A 447 7.95 -1.90 -4.59
N VAL A 448 8.16 -3.19 -4.87
CA VAL A 448 8.40 -3.70 -6.22
C VAL A 448 7.50 -4.90 -6.48
N ILE A 449 6.75 -4.82 -7.57
CA ILE A 449 5.87 -5.89 -8.04
C ILE A 449 6.39 -6.32 -9.41
N PRO A 450 7.23 -7.34 -9.49
CA PRO A 450 7.93 -7.71 -10.72
C PRO A 450 6.98 -8.36 -11.71
N PHE A 451 6.21 -7.53 -12.42
CA PHE A 451 5.42 -7.95 -13.56
C PHE A 451 6.31 -8.19 -14.79
N GLY A 452 5.84 -8.98 -15.74
CA GLY A 452 6.49 -9.15 -17.02
C GLY A 452 7.32 -10.41 -17.15
N TYR A 453 8.50 -10.30 -17.76
CA TYR A 453 9.34 -11.47 -18.07
C TYR A 453 9.78 -12.16 -16.78
N ASN A 454 9.47 -13.46 -16.62
CA ASN A 454 9.72 -14.24 -15.40
C ASN A 454 9.03 -13.64 -14.14
N SER A 455 7.78 -13.20 -14.29
CA SER A 455 7.00 -12.67 -13.18
C SER A 455 7.06 -13.57 -11.94
N ASN A 456 7.50 -13.02 -10.81
CA ASN A 456 7.54 -13.68 -9.51
C ASN A 456 6.38 -13.20 -8.61
N VAL A 457 5.17 -13.19 -9.17
CA VAL A 457 3.93 -12.84 -8.46
C VAL A 457 3.07 -14.09 -8.33
N LYS A 458 2.91 -14.59 -7.10
CA LYS A 458 2.23 -15.86 -6.78
C LYS A 458 0.88 -15.65 -6.10
N THR A 459 0.11 -14.66 -6.56
CA THR A 459 -1.18 -14.29 -5.98
C THR A 459 -2.24 -14.14 -7.05
N ASN A 460 -3.52 -14.24 -6.66
CA ASN A 460 -4.63 -13.96 -7.56
C ASN A 460 -4.87 -12.44 -7.72
N THR A 461 -5.85 -12.08 -8.51
CA THR A 461 -6.17 -10.68 -8.86
C THR A 461 -6.58 -9.84 -7.65
N GLU A 462 -7.47 -10.36 -6.80
CA GLU A 462 -7.97 -9.64 -5.62
C GLU A 462 -6.88 -9.48 -4.56
N GLU A 463 -6.15 -10.54 -4.29
CA GLU A 463 -5.02 -10.54 -3.37
C GLU A 463 -3.96 -9.52 -3.80
N LEU A 464 -3.63 -9.49 -5.08
CA LEU A 464 -2.66 -8.53 -5.63
C LEU A 464 -3.12 -7.09 -5.45
N LEU A 465 -4.40 -6.81 -5.66
CA LEU A 465 -4.99 -5.49 -5.42
C LEU A 465 -4.78 -5.06 -3.95
N MET A 466 -5.09 -5.92 -3.00
CA MET A 466 -4.92 -5.65 -1.57
C MET A 466 -3.45 -5.42 -1.20
N ILE A 467 -2.53 -6.21 -1.77
CA ILE A 467 -1.08 -6.05 -1.56
C ILE A 467 -0.60 -4.69 -2.07
N ILE A 468 -1.00 -4.29 -3.27
CA ILE A 468 -0.64 -3.00 -3.86
C ILE A 468 -1.17 -1.85 -3.00
N ASN A 469 -2.44 -1.91 -2.61
CA ASN A 469 -3.04 -0.91 -1.74
C ASN A 469 -2.29 -0.82 -0.38
N ARG A 470 -1.90 -1.96 0.19
CA ARG A 470 -1.10 -1.99 1.42
C ARG A 470 0.28 -1.36 1.23
N MET A 471 0.97 -1.60 0.11
CA MET A 471 2.26 -0.96 -0.17
C MET A 471 2.12 0.56 -0.28
N ILE A 472 1.05 1.06 -0.91
CA ILE A 472 0.76 2.50 -0.99
C ILE A 472 0.51 3.06 0.41
N TRP A 473 -0.29 2.37 1.22
CA TRP A 473 -0.55 2.76 2.59
C TRP A 473 0.73 2.81 3.44
N ASP A 474 1.56 1.77 3.38
CA ASP A 474 2.82 1.72 4.10
C ASP A 474 3.76 2.88 3.70
N ALA A 475 3.83 3.22 2.41
CA ALA A 475 4.61 4.36 1.93
C ALA A 475 4.06 5.69 2.44
N SER A 476 2.74 5.85 2.48
CA SER A 476 2.05 7.04 2.97
C SER A 476 2.24 7.25 4.47
N ASP A 477 1.90 6.24 5.27
CA ASP A 477 1.83 6.36 6.74
C ASP A 477 3.13 6.01 7.46
N PHE A 478 3.69 4.81 7.22
CA PHE A 478 4.88 4.37 7.95
C PHE A 478 6.14 5.07 7.45
N ASP A 479 6.32 5.17 6.14
CA ASP A 479 7.47 5.84 5.55
C ASP A 479 7.26 7.36 5.46
N SER A 480 6.05 7.85 5.76
CA SER A 480 5.65 9.27 5.84
C SER A 480 6.05 10.06 4.57
N CYS A 481 5.78 9.50 3.40
CA CYS A 481 6.10 10.14 2.13
C CYS A 481 5.17 11.32 1.86
N ASP A 482 5.70 12.37 1.22
CA ASP A 482 4.94 13.57 0.83
C ASP A 482 4.30 13.39 -0.54
N VAL A 483 4.86 12.52 -1.38
CA VAL A 483 4.36 12.12 -2.71
C VAL A 483 4.76 10.69 -3.01
N ILE A 484 3.92 9.95 -3.74
CA ILE A 484 4.21 8.59 -4.17
C ILE A 484 4.21 8.52 -5.70
N ILE A 485 5.29 8.04 -6.31
CA ILE A 485 5.37 7.80 -7.76
C ILE A 485 5.06 6.33 -8.02
N VAL A 486 4.17 6.05 -8.96
CA VAL A 486 3.86 4.68 -9.37
C VAL A 486 4.05 4.50 -10.86
N GLY A 487 4.52 3.33 -11.28
CA GLY A 487 4.80 3.07 -12.69
C GLY A 487 4.25 1.75 -13.18
N GLY A 488 3.30 1.83 -14.11
CA GLY A 488 2.76 0.67 -14.80
C GLY A 488 3.75 0.03 -15.78
N GLN A 489 3.53 -1.24 -16.09
CA GLN A 489 4.29 -1.97 -17.09
C GLN A 489 3.44 -2.25 -18.34
N SER A 490 4.10 -2.36 -19.51
CA SER A 490 3.44 -2.57 -20.81
C SER A 490 2.47 -1.46 -21.20
N GLY A 491 1.57 -1.69 -22.14
CA GLY A 491 0.51 -0.76 -22.51
C GLY A 491 -0.67 -0.88 -21.56
N SER A 492 -1.36 0.23 -21.30
CA SER A 492 -2.54 0.25 -20.43
C SER A 492 -3.79 -0.32 -21.10
N VAL A 493 -3.90 -0.19 -22.42
CA VAL A 493 -5.03 -0.68 -23.24
C VAL A 493 -4.48 -1.62 -24.31
N PRO A 494 -5.18 -2.72 -24.67
CA PRO A 494 -4.72 -3.59 -25.74
C PRO A 494 -4.73 -2.85 -27.09
N TYR A 495 -3.61 -2.99 -27.82
CA TYR A 495 -3.50 -2.43 -29.18
C TYR A 495 -4.44 -3.17 -30.16
N SER A 496 -4.55 -4.49 -30.02
CA SER A 496 -5.43 -5.35 -30.80
C SER A 496 -6.27 -6.25 -29.88
N HIS A 497 -7.56 -6.31 -30.12
CA HIS A 497 -8.49 -7.18 -29.38
C HIS A 497 -8.42 -8.66 -29.82
N GLN A 498 -7.66 -8.98 -30.85
CA GLN A 498 -7.52 -10.34 -31.40
C GLN A 498 -6.42 -11.18 -30.74
N ASN A 499 -5.65 -10.57 -29.83
CA ASN A 499 -4.54 -11.26 -29.17
C ASN A 499 -4.65 -11.13 -27.65
N SER A 500 -4.87 -12.25 -26.96
CA SER A 500 -5.01 -12.31 -25.51
C SER A 500 -3.75 -11.85 -24.75
N HIS A 501 -2.57 -11.98 -25.34
CA HIS A 501 -1.31 -11.52 -24.73
C HIS A 501 -1.19 -9.97 -24.65
N GLN A 502 -2.07 -9.24 -25.33
CA GLN A 502 -2.10 -7.78 -25.25
C GLN A 502 -3.00 -7.24 -24.11
N TYR A 503 -3.76 -8.10 -23.45
CA TYR A 503 -4.56 -7.72 -22.28
C TYR A 503 -3.69 -7.72 -21.03
N ASN A 504 -3.50 -6.54 -20.48
CA ASN A 504 -2.65 -6.32 -19.31
C ASN A 504 -3.48 -6.36 -18.02
N PHE A 505 -3.92 -7.53 -17.59
CA PHE A 505 -4.69 -7.69 -16.33
C PHE A 505 -3.88 -7.28 -15.10
N GLN A 506 -2.59 -7.55 -15.07
CA GLN A 506 -1.72 -7.12 -13.98
C GLN A 506 -1.59 -5.59 -13.93
N GLY A 507 -1.53 -4.94 -15.10
CA GLY A 507 -1.56 -3.48 -15.18
C GLY A 507 -2.87 -2.87 -14.71
N TYR A 508 -4.00 -3.56 -14.94
CA TYR A 508 -5.30 -3.17 -14.38
C TYR A 508 -5.29 -3.22 -12.85
N ASN A 509 -4.84 -4.33 -12.27
CA ASN A 509 -4.73 -4.45 -10.81
C ASN A 509 -3.79 -3.38 -10.22
N PHE A 510 -2.70 -3.10 -10.92
CA PHE A 510 -1.75 -2.08 -10.50
C PHE A 510 -2.39 -0.68 -10.50
N LEU A 511 -3.14 -0.35 -11.54
CA LEU A 511 -3.91 0.90 -11.62
C LEU A 511 -4.93 1.00 -10.48
N CYS A 512 -5.72 -0.06 -10.25
CA CYS A 512 -6.72 -0.09 -9.17
C CYS A 512 -6.11 0.06 -7.78
N GLY A 513 -5.05 -0.70 -7.50
CA GLY A 513 -4.43 -0.73 -6.17
C GLY A 513 -3.64 0.52 -5.84
N THR A 514 -3.10 1.21 -6.85
CA THR A 514 -2.34 2.45 -6.68
C THR A 514 -3.22 3.70 -6.72
N ASN A 515 -4.34 3.65 -7.44
CA ASN A 515 -5.32 4.73 -7.58
C ASN A 515 -4.68 6.13 -7.72
N PRO A 516 -3.97 6.45 -8.82
CA PRO A 516 -3.23 7.70 -8.96
C PRO A 516 -4.15 8.93 -9.02
N ASP A 517 -3.70 10.05 -8.44
CA ASP A 517 -4.41 11.35 -8.49
C ASP A 517 -4.11 12.11 -9.78
N VAL A 518 -2.92 11.91 -10.37
CA VAL A 518 -2.54 12.47 -11.66
C VAL A 518 -1.78 11.45 -12.50
N PHE A 519 -1.90 11.57 -13.83
CA PHE A 519 -1.21 10.68 -14.76
C PHE A 519 -0.25 11.42 -15.69
N VAL A 520 0.89 10.80 -15.97
CA VAL A 520 1.77 11.14 -17.10
C VAL A 520 1.82 9.93 -18.02
N LEU A 521 1.53 10.15 -19.31
CA LEU A 521 1.42 9.08 -20.30
C LEU A 521 2.63 9.07 -21.24
N CYS A 522 3.42 8.00 -21.21
CA CYS A 522 4.51 7.75 -22.18
C CYS A 522 3.93 7.28 -23.52
N VAL A 523 4.41 7.87 -24.61
CA VAL A 523 3.98 7.59 -25.97
C VAL A 523 5.17 7.40 -26.92
N ASN A 524 4.96 6.66 -28.01
CA ASN A 524 5.94 6.51 -29.08
C ASN A 524 5.63 7.44 -30.27
N PRO A 525 6.62 7.78 -31.11
CA PRO A 525 6.40 8.61 -32.30
C PRO A 525 5.40 8.03 -33.31
N HIS A 526 5.25 6.72 -33.34
CA HIS A 526 4.39 6.02 -34.31
C HIS A 526 3.04 5.54 -33.71
N ASP A 527 2.75 5.87 -32.46
CA ASP A 527 1.47 5.47 -31.88
C ASP A 527 0.32 6.17 -32.62
N PRO A 528 -0.72 5.44 -33.04
CA PRO A 528 -1.92 6.05 -33.62
C PRO A 528 -2.59 7.01 -32.63
N ILE A 529 -3.03 8.16 -33.11
CA ILE A 529 -3.67 9.18 -32.26
C ILE A 529 -4.89 8.61 -31.53
N GLU A 530 -5.71 7.84 -32.23
CA GLU A 530 -6.92 7.21 -31.67
C GLU A 530 -6.57 6.24 -30.53
N TYR A 531 -5.41 5.60 -30.61
CA TYR A 531 -4.92 4.70 -29.57
C TYR A 531 -4.44 5.46 -28.33
N ILE A 532 -3.76 6.58 -28.52
CA ILE A 532 -3.34 7.49 -27.44
C ILE A 532 -4.58 8.07 -26.75
N GLN A 533 -5.56 8.61 -27.52
CA GLN A 533 -6.80 9.16 -26.99
C GLN A 533 -7.60 8.11 -26.19
N ARG A 534 -7.70 6.89 -26.71
CA ARG A 534 -8.35 5.78 -26.01
C ARG A 534 -7.65 5.44 -24.69
N THR A 535 -6.32 5.50 -24.67
CA THR A 535 -5.54 5.27 -23.44
C THR A 535 -5.77 6.39 -22.42
N ILE A 536 -5.80 7.65 -22.86
CA ILE A 536 -6.14 8.81 -21.99
C ILE A 536 -7.53 8.63 -21.38
N TRP A 537 -8.54 8.29 -22.19
CA TRP A 537 -9.90 8.07 -21.68
C TRP A 537 -9.98 6.92 -20.69
N TYR A 538 -9.29 5.83 -20.96
CA TYR A 538 -9.21 4.69 -20.06
C TYR A 538 -8.64 5.07 -18.68
N LEU A 539 -7.53 5.81 -18.65
CA LEU A 539 -6.91 6.24 -17.38
C LEU A 539 -7.84 7.18 -16.59
N ARG A 540 -8.43 8.17 -17.29
CA ARG A 540 -9.37 9.12 -16.68
C ARG A 540 -10.67 8.50 -16.19
N SER A 541 -11.15 7.45 -16.83
CA SER A 541 -12.42 6.80 -16.46
C SER A 541 -12.37 6.05 -15.12
N PHE A 542 -11.20 5.98 -14.50
CA PHE A 542 -11.00 5.19 -13.29
C PHE A 542 -11.45 5.93 -12.02
N ASN A 543 -11.03 7.20 -11.89
CA ASN A 543 -11.31 8.04 -10.72
C ASN A 543 -11.35 9.54 -11.09
N ASP A 544 -11.63 9.87 -12.35
CA ASP A 544 -11.62 11.21 -12.94
C ASP A 544 -10.26 11.95 -12.88
N SER A 545 -9.19 11.30 -12.42
CA SER A 545 -7.85 11.90 -12.34
C SER A 545 -7.32 12.31 -13.71
N PRO A 546 -6.73 13.50 -13.84
CA PRO A 546 -6.28 14.03 -15.11
C PRO A 546 -5.02 13.35 -15.64
N VAL A 547 -4.92 13.20 -16.97
CA VAL A 547 -3.64 13.04 -17.66
C VAL A 547 -3.10 14.44 -17.90
N VAL A 548 -1.99 14.81 -17.21
CA VAL A 548 -1.47 16.18 -17.21
C VAL A 548 -0.43 16.43 -18.29
N ALA A 549 0.21 15.38 -18.80
CA ALA A 549 1.22 15.49 -19.84
C ALA A 549 1.39 14.19 -20.62
N LEU A 550 1.83 14.32 -21.88
CA LEU A 550 2.39 13.24 -22.66
C LEU A 550 3.92 13.33 -22.66
N VAL A 551 4.61 12.20 -22.50
CA VAL A 551 6.07 12.13 -22.60
C VAL A 551 6.46 11.25 -23.78
N LEU A 552 7.03 11.89 -24.78
CA LEU A 552 7.48 11.25 -26.02
C LEU A 552 8.80 10.51 -25.78
N PHE A 553 8.81 9.20 -26.05
CA PHE A 553 10.04 8.42 -26.09
C PHE A 553 10.71 8.59 -27.48
N PRO A 554 11.90 9.22 -27.59
CA PRO A 554 12.45 9.67 -28.85
C PRO A 554 13.18 8.57 -29.66
N ILE A 555 12.68 7.35 -29.62
CA ILE A 555 13.27 6.19 -30.31
C ILE A 555 12.25 5.55 -31.23
N ILE A 556 12.66 5.23 -32.44
CA ILE A 556 11.89 4.42 -33.38
C ILE A 556 12.61 3.12 -33.70
N TYR A 557 11.84 2.11 -34.09
CA TYR A 557 12.33 0.80 -34.52
C TYR A 557 12.09 0.65 -36.00
N GLU A 558 13.17 0.68 -36.79
CA GLU A 558 13.14 0.52 -38.24
C GLU A 558 13.37 -0.95 -38.59
N PRO A 559 12.52 -1.58 -39.43
CA PRO A 559 12.75 -2.95 -39.85
C PRO A 559 14.03 -3.07 -40.69
N ILE A 560 14.86 -4.04 -40.38
CA ILE A 560 16.05 -4.37 -41.18
C ILE A 560 15.66 -5.35 -42.28
N VAL A 561 15.60 -4.90 -43.53
CA VAL A 561 15.13 -5.70 -44.67
C VAL A 561 16.19 -6.66 -45.20
N GLN A 562 17.48 -6.50 -44.85
CA GLN A 562 18.59 -7.18 -45.54
C GLN A 562 18.95 -8.58 -45.03
N PHE A 563 18.63 -8.98 -43.78
CA PHE A 563 19.06 -10.25 -43.21
C PHE A 563 18.04 -10.92 -42.27
N GLY A 564 16.79 -10.98 -42.65
CA GLY A 564 15.74 -11.55 -41.81
C GLY A 564 15.04 -10.52 -40.94
N TYR A 565 14.09 -10.96 -40.11
CA TYR A 565 13.28 -10.08 -39.26
C TYR A 565 14.13 -9.52 -38.11
N GLY A 566 14.62 -8.30 -38.26
CA GLY A 566 15.31 -7.53 -37.23
C GLY A 566 14.86 -6.07 -37.24
N PHE A 567 15.03 -5.38 -36.12
CA PHE A 567 14.73 -3.96 -35.98
C PHE A 567 16.00 -3.21 -35.57
N LYS A 568 16.27 -2.08 -36.23
CA LYS A 568 17.32 -1.13 -35.84
C LYS A 568 16.67 -0.02 -34.99
N ARG A 569 17.25 0.24 -33.83
CA ARG A 569 16.85 1.40 -33.00
C ARG A 569 17.50 2.65 -33.56
N ARG A 570 16.72 3.69 -33.76
CA ARG A 570 17.20 5.01 -34.18
C ARG A 570 16.53 6.10 -33.31
N LYS A 571 17.32 7.08 -32.90
CA LYS A 571 16.76 8.30 -32.30
C LYS A 571 16.10 9.12 -33.42
N ILE A 572 14.93 9.71 -33.12
CA ILE A 572 14.25 10.61 -34.05
C ILE A 572 15.07 11.87 -34.27
N THR A 573 14.99 12.45 -35.47
CA THR A 573 15.61 13.75 -35.79
C THR A 573 14.85 14.88 -35.05
N ASP A 574 15.48 16.06 -34.99
CA ASP A 574 14.82 17.22 -34.37
C ASP A 574 13.57 17.66 -35.14
N GLU A 575 13.56 17.51 -36.46
CA GLU A 575 12.39 17.78 -37.30
C GLU A 575 11.26 16.77 -37.04
N GLU A 576 11.57 15.47 -37.01
CA GLU A 576 10.62 14.42 -36.67
C GLU A 576 10.05 14.64 -35.26
N LYS A 577 10.88 15.02 -34.30
CA LYS A 577 10.49 15.34 -32.92
C LYS A 577 9.49 16.51 -32.92
N TYR A 578 9.84 17.63 -33.55
CA TYR A 578 9.01 18.81 -33.62
C TYR A 578 7.64 18.52 -34.24
N ASN A 579 7.63 17.83 -35.38
CA ASN A 579 6.41 17.45 -36.08
C ASN A 579 5.52 16.52 -35.25
N THR A 580 6.13 15.55 -34.54
CA THR A 580 5.40 14.62 -33.68
C THR A 580 4.78 15.34 -32.47
N ILE A 581 5.55 16.19 -31.80
CA ILE A 581 5.07 16.98 -30.65
C ILE A 581 3.88 17.85 -31.06
N ASN A 582 3.98 18.61 -32.14
CA ASN A 582 2.88 19.46 -32.62
C ASN A 582 1.63 18.64 -32.98
N LYS A 583 1.81 17.50 -33.65
CA LYS A 583 0.71 16.59 -33.98
C LYS A 583 0.00 16.09 -32.72
N LEU A 584 0.74 15.71 -31.70
CA LEU A 584 0.20 15.22 -30.43
C LEU A 584 -0.53 16.31 -29.64
N ILE A 585 0.06 17.52 -29.54
CA ILE A 585 -0.57 18.68 -28.89
C ILE A 585 -1.91 19.00 -29.57
N ASN A 586 -1.91 19.11 -30.90
CA ASN A 586 -3.13 19.44 -31.66
C ASN A 586 -4.22 18.38 -31.53
N ALA A 587 -3.84 17.11 -31.39
CA ALA A 587 -4.80 16.00 -31.31
C ALA A 587 -5.36 15.76 -29.90
N THR A 588 -4.60 16.07 -28.86
CA THR A 588 -4.96 15.73 -27.47
C THR A 588 -5.25 16.95 -26.60
N GLY A 589 -4.76 18.12 -26.97
CA GLY A 589 -4.83 19.35 -26.15
C GLY A 589 -3.87 19.33 -24.94
N LEU A 590 -3.06 18.28 -24.81
CA LEU A 590 -2.13 18.10 -23.68
C LEU A 590 -0.72 18.60 -24.02
N PRO A 591 0.02 19.13 -23.04
CA PRO A 591 1.45 19.42 -23.23
C PRO A 591 2.23 18.12 -23.51
N VAL A 592 3.23 18.21 -24.39
CA VAL A 592 4.05 17.07 -24.81
C VAL A 592 5.52 17.40 -24.59
N PHE A 593 6.20 16.55 -23.84
CA PHE A 593 7.61 16.68 -23.48
C PHE A 593 8.41 15.50 -24.03
N CYS A 594 9.71 15.71 -24.28
CA CYS A 594 10.58 14.68 -24.82
C CYS A 594 11.45 14.07 -23.72
N LEU A 595 11.37 12.76 -23.52
CA LEU A 595 12.21 12.06 -22.54
C LEU A 595 13.69 12.21 -22.87
N GLY A 596 14.51 12.53 -21.86
CA GLY A 596 15.94 12.75 -21.98
C GLY A 596 16.35 14.18 -22.36
N VAL A 597 15.40 15.11 -22.43
CA VAL A 597 15.64 16.56 -22.51
C VAL A 597 15.37 17.16 -21.13
N ALA A 598 16.40 17.71 -20.48
CA ALA A 598 16.32 18.16 -19.09
C ALA A 598 15.20 19.19 -18.87
N THR A 599 15.14 20.22 -19.71
CA THR A 599 14.12 21.29 -19.65
C THR A 599 12.71 20.76 -19.85
N ASP A 600 12.52 19.76 -20.73
CA ASP A 600 11.21 19.13 -20.94
C ASP A 600 10.80 18.34 -19.70
N MET A 601 11.74 17.69 -19.02
CA MET A 601 11.46 16.96 -17.78
C MET A 601 11.18 17.91 -16.62
N ASP A 602 11.79 19.09 -16.58
CA ASP A 602 11.46 20.14 -15.61
C ASP A 602 10.03 20.65 -15.81
N HIS A 603 9.64 20.93 -17.05
CA HIS A 603 8.28 21.35 -17.36
C HIS A 603 7.24 20.23 -17.09
N ALA A 604 7.56 18.96 -17.37
CA ALA A 604 6.67 17.85 -17.05
C ALA A 604 6.45 17.73 -15.52
N TYR A 605 7.50 17.95 -14.74
CA TYR A 605 7.45 18.00 -13.29
C TYR A 605 6.58 19.16 -12.79
N GLU A 606 6.74 20.37 -13.36
CA GLU A 606 5.90 21.53 -13.05
C GLU A 606 4.42 21.28 -13.33
N GLN A 607 4.07 20.60 -14.43
CA GLN A 607 2.68 20.24 -14.73
C GLN A 607 2.08 19.32 -13.66
N ILE A 608 2.87 18.38 -13.14
CA ILE A 608 2.44 17.51 -12.05
C ILE A 608 2.19 18.32 -10.77
N LEU A 609 3.14 19.18 -10.39
CA LEU A 609 3.01 20.01 -9.19
C LEU A 609 1.77 20.92 -9.26
N ASN A 610 1.55 21.57 -10.40
CA ASN A 610 0.39 22.43 -10.60
C ASN A 610 -0.92 21.67 -10.42
N ALA A 611 -1.04 20.49 -11.03
CA ALA A 611 -2.23 19.66 -10.93
C ALA A 611 -2.51 19.17 -9.49
N LEU A 612 -1.45 18.84 -8.73
CA LEU A 612 -1.57 18.43 -7.32
C LEU A 612 -1.83 19.61 -6.36
N SER A 613 -1.61 20.86 -6.81
CA SER A 613 -1.83 22.06 -5.98
C SER A 613 -3.21 22.68 -6.18
N GLU A 614 -3.94 22.29 -7.22
CA GLU A 614 -5.29 22.78 -7.55
C GLU A 614 -6.40 22.00 -6.83
N GLU A 615 -6.08 20.90 -6.16
CA GLU A 615 -6.96 20.12 -5.28
C GLU A 615 -6.79 20.56 -3.80
#